data_16b34191658bfc023a461293c8fd5e6e
#
_entry.id   16b34191658bfc023a461293c8fd5e6e
#
_cell.length_a   1.000
_cell.length_b   1.000
_cell.length_c   1.000
_cell.angle_alpha   90.00
_cell.angle_beta   90.00
_cell.angle_gamma   90.00
#
_symmetry.space_group_name_H-M   'P 1'
#
loop_
_entity.id
_entity.type
_entity.pdbx_description
1 polymer ?
#
loop_
_entity_poly.entity_id
_entity_poly.type
_entity_poly.pdbx_seq_one_letter_code
_entity_poly.pdbx_strand_id
1 'polypeptide(L)'
;MAVAVLDEMWARHRAGESISAIAKALGRPDDSIYWLIAARGGVAPLPHRRAPQALTSAERETISRGVAAGDSCRTIAAALQRAPSTISHEIRRNAGTTHYRAERAERRAWPQAKRPKVCRLAASPRLCAAVARKRRKHWSPQQISGWLMTAYPDDPQMQVSHETIYRTLFLQTRGALKRELTAHLRTFRPIRRSKKSARPGHKAGQIRDAVSIAERPASVEDRAIPGHWEGDLIQGANHTFIATLVERWSRYVHLVRVTSKETDVVTSALIREVQRLPAGLIATLTWDRGHEMAHHVRFTVATDVAVYFCDPHSPWQRGSNENTNGLLRQYFPKGTDLSGYTQRQLDAVARQLNTRPRQTLGWKTPAAMLLEAVATTG
;
A
#
# COMPACT_ATOMS: atom_id res chain seq x y z
N MET A 1 -2.83 12.12 -28.21
CA MET A 1 -3.80 12.82 -27.36
C MET A 1 -3.24 14.18 -27.01
N ALA A 2 -4.01 15.25 -27.10
CA ALA A 2 -3.58 16.60 -26.74
C ALA A 2 -3.21 16.65 -25.23
N VAL A 3 -2.28 17.52 -24.86
CA VAL A 3 -1.77 17.62 -23.47
C VAL A 3 -2.92 17.93 -22.49
N ALA A 4 -3.81 18.87 -22.87
CA ALA A 4 -4.95 19.23 -22.03
C ALA A 4 -5.87 18.04 -21.73
N VAL A 5 -6.15 17.18 -22.71
CA VAL A 5 -6.99 15.97 -22.53
C VAL A 5 -6.29 14.95 -21.62
N LEU A 6 -4.97 14.84 -21.68
CA LEU A 6 -4.21 13.97 -20.77
C LEU A 6 -4.23 14.50 -19.33
N ASP A 7 -4.11 15.81 -19.15
CA ASP A 7 -4.17 16.43 -17.83
C ASP A 7 -5.55 16.29 -17.19
N GLU A 8 -6.62 16.47 -17.97
CA GLU A 8 -7.99 16.25 -17.52
C GLU A 8 -8.24 14.78 -17.16
N MET A 9 -7.82 13.85 -18.01
CA MET A 9 -7.89 12.41 -17.72
C MET A 9 -7.25 12.07 -16.36
N TRP A 10 -6.05 12.62 -16.11
CA TRP A 10 -5.36 12.37 -14.85
C TRP A 10 -6.00 13.09 -13.66
N ALA A 11 -6.61 14.25 -13.86
CA ALA A 11 -7.37 14.95 -12.82
C ALA A 11 -8.58 14.13 -12.37
N ARG A 12 -9.38 13.63 -13.31
CA ARG A 12 -10.54 12.78 -13.07
C ARG A 12 -10.15 11.44 -12.42
N HIS A 13 -9.08 10.80 -12.90
CA HIS A 13 -8.58 9.58 -12.29
C HIS A 13 -8.13 9.79 -10.83
N ARG A 14 -7.50 10.92 -10.49
CA ARG A 14 -7.15 11.30 -9.11
C ARG A 14 -8.37 11.55 -8.24
N ALA A 15 -9.43 12.09 -8.80
CA ALA A 15 -10.73 12.28 -8.15
C ALA A 15 -11.43 10.93 -7.84
N GLY A 16 -10.96 9.82 -8.43
CA GLY A 16 -11.50 8.48 -8.19
C GLY A 16 -12.61 8.07 -9.15
N GLU A 17 -12.80 8.81 -10.25
CA GLU A 17 -13.77 8.44 -11.29
C GLU A 17 -13.42 7.09 -11.92
N SER A 18 -14.43 6.34 -12.35
CA SER A 18 -14.23 5.07 -13.07
C SER A 18 -13.65 5.32 -14.46
N ILE A 19 -12.97 4.32 -15.02
CA ILE A 19 -12.39 4.41 -16.37
C ILE A 19 -13.48 4.70 -17.40
N SER A 20 -14.64 4.04 -17.30
CA SER A 20 -15.78 4.28 -18.20
C SER A 20 -16.35 5.70 -18.06
N ALA A 21 -16.42 6.25 -16.84
CA ALA A 21 -16.85 7.64 -16.65
C ALA A 21 -15.86 8.64 -17.28
N ILE A 22 -14.56 8.41 -17.10
CA ILE A 22 -13.50 9.22 -17.71
C ILE A 22 -13.55 9.12 -19.24
N ALA A 23 -13.71 7.93 -19.78
CA ALA A 23 -13.78 7.67 -21.21
C ALA A 23 -14.98 8.40 -21.85
N LYS A 24 -16.16 8.27 -21.22
CA LYS A 24 -17.39 8.98 -21.64
C LYS A 24 -17.21 10.49 -21.62
N ALA A 25 -16.64 11.04 -20.54
CA ALA A 25 -16.42 12.47 -20.38
C ALA A 25 -15.44 13.05 -21.41
N LEU A 26 -14.45 12.26 -21.83
CA LEU A 26 -13.42 12.66 -22.79
C LEU A 26 -13.75 12.26 -24.24
N GLY A 27 -14.91 11.64 -24.48
CA GLY A 27 -15.29 11.15 -25.81
C GLY A 27 -14.31 10.12 -26.39
N ARG A 28 -13.80 9.19 -25.54
CA ARG A 28 -12.78 8.22 -25.91
C ARG A 28 -13.21 6.79 -25.54
N PRO A 29 -12.71 5.76 -26.27
CA PRO A 29 -12.94 4.37 -25.88
C PRO A 29 -12.33 4.03 -24.51
N ASP A 30 -13.03 3.22 -23.72
CA ASP A 30 -12.59 2.75 -22.39
C ASP A 30 -11.19 2.13 -22.44
N ASP A 31 -10.92 1.30 -23.44
CA ASP A 31 -9.63 0.64 -23.62
C ASP A 31 -8.49 1.62 -23.80
N SER A 32 -8.71 2.72 -24.54
CA SER A 32 -7.68 3.76 -24.73
C SER A 32 -7.31 4.42 -23.42
N ILE A 33 -8.31 4.73 -22.57
CA ILE A 33 -8.08 5.30 -21.24
C ILE A 33 -7.45 4.27 -20.32
N TYR A 34 -7.93 3.02 -20.35
CA TYR A 34 -7.36 1.93 -19.56
C TYR A 34 -5.87 1.75 -19.84
N TRP A 35 -5.46 1.62 -21.11
CA TRP A 35 -4.07 1.40 -21.48
C TRP A 35 -3.16 2.57 -21.12
N LEU A 36 -3.63 3.81 -21.25
CA LEU A 36 -2.87 5.00 -20.85
C LEU A 36 -2.63 5.05 -19.34
N ILE A 37 -3.64 4.71 -18.56
CA ILE A 37 -3.54 4.66 -17.10
C ILE A 37 -2.69 3.45 -16.67
N ALA A 38 -2.91 2.27 -17.28
CA ALA A 38 -2.19 1.04 -16.98
C ALA A 38 -0.70 1.13 -17.31
N ALA A 39 -0.33 1.78 -18.42
CA ALA A 39 1.07 2.01 -18.79
C ALA A 39 1.86 2.76 -17.70
N ARG A 40 1.17 3.50 -16.83
CA ARG A 40 1.76 4.23 -15.69
C ARG A 40 1.31 3.70 -14.33
N GLY A 41 0.74 2.48 -14.29
CA GLY A 41 0.31 1.83 -13.06
C GLY A 41 -0.72 2.62 -12.25
N GLY A 42 -1.50 3.50 -12.90
CA GLY A 42 -2.46 4.38 -12.24
C GLY A 42 -1.82 5.59 -11.54
N VAL A 43 -0.53 5.83 -11.75
CA VAL A 43 0.19 6.97 -11.16
C VAL A 43 0.24 8.13 -12.16
N ALA A 44 -0.45 9.23 -11.84
CA ALA A 44 -0.41 10.44 -12.65
C ALA A 44 1.03 10.96 -12.78
N PRO A 45 1.47 11.40 -13.98
CA PRO A 45 2.74 12.10 -14.09
C PRO A 45 2.69 13.37 -13.24
N LEU A 46 3.83 13.73 -12.64
CA LEU A 46 3.93 15.04 -12.00
C LEU A 46 3.81 16.13 -13.07
N PRO A 47 3.03 17.19 -12.80
CA PRO A 47 3.00 18.33 -13.68
C PRO A 47 4.43 18.87 -13.85
N HIS A 48 4.81 19.10 -15.10
CA HIS A 48 6.15 19.57 -15.40
C HIS A 48 6.23 21.05 -15.01
N ARG A 49 6.82 21.34 -13.88
CA ARG A 49 7.11 22.71 -13.45
C ARG A 49 8.51 23.09 -13.95
N ARG A 50 8.62 24.25 -14.59
CA ARG A 50 9.94 24.86 -14.89
C ARG A 50 10.61 25.23 -13.59
N ALA A 51 11.95 25.13 -13.57
CA ALA A 51 12.71 25.72 -12.47
C ALA A 51 12.44 27.23 -12.44
N PRO A 52 12.35 27.87 -11.26
CA PRO A 52 12.12 29.31 -11.18
C PRO A 52 13.13 30.16 -11.96
N GLN A 53 14.35 29.64 -12.10
CA GLN A 53 15.43 30.31 -12.87
C GLN A 53 15.38 30.05 -14.39
N ALA A 54 14.50 29.16 -14.87
CA ALA A 54 14.41 28.86 -16.29
C ALA A 54 13.79 30.04 -17.06
N LEU A 55 14.38 30.37 -18.19
CA LEU A 55 13.85 31.41 -19.08
C LEU A 55 12.41 31.07 -19.51
N THR A 56 11.53 32.04 -19.44
CA THR A 56 10.15 31.96 -19.90
C THR A 56 10.06 32.15 -21.41
N SER A 57 8.92 31.84 -22.01
CA SER A 57 8.66 32.10 -23.42
C SER A 57 8.74 33.61 -23.75
N ALA A 58 8.23 34.47 -22.86
CA ALA A 58 8.31 35.93 -23.01
C ALA A 58 9.75 36.44 -22.96
N GLU A 59 10.57 35.94 -22.05
CA GLU A 59 11.98 36.31 -21.98
C GLU A 59 12.73 35.84 -23.24
N ARG A 60 12.42 34.66 -23.79
CA ARG A 60 13.00 34.19 -25.05
C ARG A 60 12.61 35.07 -26.25
N GLU A 61 11.36 35.56 -26.23
CA GLU A 61 10.91 36.50 -27.26
C GLU A 61 11.68 37.82 -27.18
N THR A 62 11.90 38.36 -25.97
CA THR A 62 12.73 39.55 -25.76
C THR A 62 14.17 39.32 -26.25
N ILE A 63 14.75 38.13 -25.92
CA ILE A 63 16.07 37.75 -26.45
C ILE A 63 16.07 37.72 -27.99
N SER A 64 15.02 37.16 -28.61
CA SER A 64 14.92 37.07 -30.08
C SER A 64 14.87 38.45 -30.74
N ARG A 65 14.13 39.39 -30.16
CA ARG A 65 14.04 40.80 -30.64
C ARG A 65 15.36 41.54 -30.46
N GLY A 66 15.99 41.43 -29.27
CA GLY A 66 17.27 42.07 -29.02
C GLY A 66 18.37 41.54 -29.94
N VAL A 67 18.42 40.22 -30.18
CA VAL A 67 19.36 39.64 -31.14
C VAL A 67 19.12 40.16 -32.57
N ALA A 68 17.84 40.27 -32.98
CA ALA A 68 17.49 40.80 -34.30
C ALA A 68 17.81 42.31 -34.44
N ALA A 69 17.75 43.08 -33.34
CA ALA A 69 18.17 44.48 -33.28
C ALA A 69 19.70 44.69 -33.22
N GLY A 70 20.49 43.61 -33.05
CA GLY A 70 21.94 43.69 -32.92
C GLY A 70 22.42 44.02 -31.49
N ASP A 71 21.54 43.90 -30.48
CA ASP A 71 21.88 44.20 -29.10
C ASP A 71 22.91 43.21 -28.53
N SER A 72 23.78 43.73 -27.66
CA SER A 72 24.74 42.89 -26.95
C SER A 72 24.04 41.98 -25.90
N CYS A 73 24.66 40.82 -25.61
CA CYS A 73 24.16 39.95 -24.53
C CYS A 73 24.05 40.69 -23.18
N ARG A 74 24.87 41.71 -22.93
CA ARG A 74 24.79 42.53 -21.69
C ARG A 74 23.55 43.42 -21.69
N THR A 75 23.25 44.06 -22.83
CA THR A 75 22.04 44.90 -22.98
C THR A 75 20.78 44.10 -22.79
N ILE A 76 20.68 42.94 -23.47
CA ILE A 76 19.53 42.05 -23.35
C ILE A 76 19.40 41.50 -21.89
N ALA A 77 20.51 41.18 -21.27
CA ALA A 77 20.53 40.66 -19.91
C ALA A 77 20.07 41.73 -18.89
N ALA A 78 20.48 42.98 -19.06
CA ALA A 78 20.01 44.09 -18.22
C ALA A 78 18.51 44.30 -18.36
N ALA A 79 17.96 44.29 -19.57
CA ALA A 79 16.51 44.42 -19.82
C ALA A 79 15.71 43.32 -19.17
N LEU A 80 16.25 42.09 -19.07
CA LEU A 80 15.59 40.93 -18.49
C LEU A 80 15.93 40.71 -17.01
N GLN A 81 16.76 41.52 -16.40
CA GLN A 81 17.28 41.34 -15.03
C GLN A 81 17.88 39.93 -14.81
N ARG A 82 18.60 39.44 -15.80
CA ARG A 82 19.28 38.15 -15.82
C ARG A 82 20.81 38.31 -15.97
N ALA A 83 21.55 37.28 -15.57
CA ALA A 83 22.98 37.28 -15.78
C ALA A 83 23.33 37.24 -17.28
N PRO A 84 24.32 37.99 -17.77
CA PRO A 84 24.77 37.97 -19.17
C PRO A 84 25.16 36.57 -19.65
N SER A 85 25.72 35.75 -18.75
CA SER A 85 26.06 34.35 -19.03
C SER A 85 24.82 33.50 -19.37
N THR A 86 23.68 33.78 -18.75
CA THR A 86 22.40 33.08 -19.05
C THR A 86 21.97 33.34 -20.48
N ILE A 87 22.03 34.60 -20.92
CA ILE A 87 21.65 34.99 -22.29
C ILE A 87 22.65 34.43 -23.32
N SER A 88 23.94 34.56 -23.06
CA SER A 88 24.97 33.99 -23.92
C SER A 88 24.85 32.48 -24.09
N HIS A 89 24.60 31.75 -23.00
CA HIS A 89 24.39 30.32 -23.05
C HIS A 89 23.09 29.92 -23.78
N GLU A 90 22.00 30.67 -23.60
CA GLU A 90 20.74 30.44 -24.31
C GLU A 90 20.88 30.60 -25.80
N ILE A 91 21.53 31.71 -26.24
CA ILE A 91 21.77 31.99 -27.65
C ILE A 91 22.69 30.92 -28.26
N ARG A 92 23.80 30.59 -27.59
CA ARG A 92 24.76 29.58 -28.06
C ARG A 92 24.13 28.20 -28.22
N ARG A 93 23.29 27.81 -27.29
CA ARG A 93 22.58 26.50 -27.33
C ARG A 93 21.55 26.41 -28.45
N ASN A 94 21.06 27.56 -28.96
CA ASN A 94 19.97 27.64 -29.92
C ASN A 94 20.42 28.25 -31.26
N ALA A 95 21.58 27.81 -31.74
CA ALA A 95 22.14 28.10 -33.07
C ALA A 95 22.79 29.50 -33.23
N GLY A 96 23.21 30.15 -32.15
CA GLY A 96 23.93 31.42 -32.19
C GLY A 96 23.04 32.63 -32.55
N THR A 97 23.64 33.80 -32.63
CA THR A 97 22.95 35.08 -32.90
C THR A 97 22.22 35.10 -34.24
N THR A 98 22.82 34.53 -35.27
CA THR A 98 22.26 34.57 -36.64
C THR A 98 20.94 33.77 -36.77
N HIS A 99 20.80 32.68 -36.06
CA HIS A 99 19.67 31.75 -36.24
C HIS A 99 18.84 31.57 -34.99
N TYR A 100 18.99 32.37 -33.94
CA TYR A 100 18.20 32.32 -32.74
C TYR A 100 16.73 32.63 -33.03
N ARG A 101 15.80 31.78 -32.55
CA ARG A 101 14.36 32.00 -32.63
C ARG A 101 13.73 31.52 -31.31
N ALA A 102 12.95 32.39 -30.67
CA ALA A 102 12.32 32.13 -29.38
C ALA A 102 11.47 30.85 -29.38
N GLU A 103 10.65 30.65 -30.40
CA GLU A 103 9.79 29.46 -30.53
C GLU A 103 10.63 28.17 -30.63
N ARG A 104 11.70 28.16 -31.40
CA ARG A 104 12.59 27.01 -31.55
C ARG A 104 13.32 26.70 -30.24
N ALA A 105 13.79 27.74 -29.54
CA ALA A 105 14.41 27.60 -28.23
C ALA A 105 13.45 27.07 -27.18
N GLU A 106 12.23 27.57 -27.17
CA GLU A 106 11.14 27.10 -26.30
C GLU A 106 10.80 25.63 -26.56
N ARG A 107 10.58 25.27 -27.82
CA ARG A 107 10.27 23.88 -28.22
C ARG A 107 11.38 22.91 -27.82
N ARG A 108 12.65 23.33 -27.89
CA ARG A 108 13.81 22.54 -27.49
C ARG A 108 13.99 22.45 -25.98
N ALA A 109 13.64 23.49 -25.24
CA ALA A 109 13.77 23.52 -23.77
C ALA A 109 12.91 22.48 -23.08
N TRP A 110 11.70 22.18 -23.56
CA TRP A 110 10.79 21.20 -22.97
C TRP A 110 11.33 19.76 -22.95
N PRO A 111 11.83 19.17 -24.06
CA PRO A 111 12.43 17.85 -24.03
C PRO A 111 13.71 17.80 -23.18
N GLN A 112 14.51 18.85 -23.17
CA GLN A 112 15.74 18.91 -22.36
C GLN A 112 15.45 18.99 -20.87
N ALA A 113 14.40 19.71 -20.47
CA ALA A 113 13.94 19.73 -19.08
C ALA A 113 13.38 18.37 -18.62
N LYS A 114 12.96 17.51 -19.55
CA LYS A 114 12.48 16.15 -19.30
C LYS A 114 13.58 15.09 -19.14
N ARG A 115 14.86 15.48 -18.99
CA ARG A 115 15.95 14.51 -18.78
C ARG A 115 15.54 13.53 -17.68
N PRO A 116 15.49 12.23 -17.96
CA PRO A 116 15.17 11.23 -16.94
C PRO A 116 16.24 11.29 -15.85
N LYS A 117 15.85 11.69 -14.64
CA LYS A 117 16.73 11.56 -13.49
C LYS A 117 16.88 10.07 -13.19
N VAL A 118 18.12 9.63 -12.96
CA VAL A 118 18.36 8.25 -12.52
C VAL A 118 17.56 8.00 -11.27
N CYS A 119 16.77 6.92 -11.29
CA CYS A 119 15.95 6.54 -10.16
C CYS A 119 16.85 6.25 -8.96
N ARG A 120 16.46 6.72 -7.77
CA ARG A 120 17.21 6.49 -6.53
C ARG A 120 17.51 5.01 -6.26
N LEU A 121 16.57 4.10 -6.57
CA LEU A 121 16.81 2.68 -6.45
C LEU A 121 17.82 2.15 -7.49
N ALA A 122 17.79 2.69 -8.70
CA ALA A 122 18.74 2.31 -9.73
C ALA A 122 20.15 2.90 -9.47
N ALA A 123 20.23 4.04 -8.78
CA ALA A 123 21.48 4.67 -8.39
C ALA A 123 22.16 4.00 -7.18
N SER A 124 21.42 3.23 -6.38
CA SER A 124 21.94 2.54 -5.18
C SER A 124 21.65 1.04 -5.22
N PRO A 125 22.61 0.21 -5.66
CA PRO A 125 22.46 -1.26 -5.67
C PRO A 125 22.12 -1.84 -4.29
N ARG A 126 22.74 -1.32 -3.22
CA ARG A 126 22.50 -1.73 -1.82
C ARG A 126 21.05 -1.50 -1.41
N LEU A 127 20.51 -0.30 -1.68
CA LEU A 127 19.11 0.03 -1.41
C LEU A 127 18.15 -0.83 -2.26
N CYS A 128 18.47 -0.99 -3.55
CA CYS A 128 17.68 -1.83 -4.46
C CYS A 128 17.59 -3.28 -3.98
N ALA A 129 18.72 -3.88 -3.58
CA ALA A 129 18.77 -5.24 -3.05
C ALA A 129 17.97 -5.38 -1.74
N ALA A 130 18.05 -4.39 -0.83
CA ALA A 130 17.26 -4.37 0.41
C ALA A 130 15.76 -4.32 0.13
N VAL A 131 15.32 -3.44 -0.77
CA VAL A 131 13.92 -3.33 -1.19
C VAL A 131 13.45 -4.62 -1.85
N ALA A 132 14.21 -5.18 -2.80
CA ALA A 132 13.87 -6.41 -3.50
C ALA A 132 13.72 -7.59 -2.54
N ARG A 133 14.64 -7.76 -1.59
CA ARG A 133 14.59 -8.81 -0.56
C ARG A 133 13.32 -8.73 0.29
N LYS A 134 12.92 -7.52 0.71
CA LYS A 134 11.68 -7.34 1.49
C LYS A 134 10.42 -7.49 0.63
N ARG A 135 10.48 -7.10 -0.64
CA ARG A 135 9.38 -7.35 -1.60
C ARG A 135 9.10 -8.84 -1.81
N ARG A 136 10.14 -9.68 -1.96
CA ARG A 136 9.97 -11.15 -2.04
C ARG A 136 9.28 -11.73 -0.81
N LYS A 137 9.40 -11.09 0.35
CA LYS A 137 8.66 -11.43 1.58
C LYS A 137 7.27 -10.78 1.66
N HIS A 138 6.72 -10.31 0.54
CA HIS A 138 5.41 -9.67 0.41
C HIS A 138 5.23 -8.39 1.25
N TRP A 139 6.31 -7.71 1.64
CA TRP A 139 6.20 -6.43 2.33
C TRP A 139 5.67 -5.35 1.39
N SER A 140 4.79 -4.48 1.90
CA SER A 140 4.33 -3.33 1.13
C SER A 140 5.46 -2.28 1.01
N PRO A 141 5.45 -1.41 -0.03
CA PRO A 141 6.37 -0.28 -0.11
C PRO A 141 6.39 0.59 1.14
N GLN A 142 5.23 0.78 1.79
CA GLN A 142 5.10 1.55 3.01
C GLN A 142 5.82 0.87 4.19
N GLN A 143 5.66 -0.44 4.34
CA GLN A 143 6.38 -1.23 5.35
C GLN A 143 7.89 -1.20 5.14
N ILE A 144 8.33 -1.26 3.88
CA ILE A 144 9.76 -1.20 3.54
C ILE A 144 10.32 0.19 3.88
N SER A 145 9.62 1.26 3.51
CA SER A 145 10.02 2.63 3.82
C SER A 145 10.13 2.85 5.34
N GLY A 146 9.13 2.41 6.12
CA GLY A 146 9.16 2.52 7.58
C GLY A 146 10.28 1.69 8.20
N TRP A 147 10.50 0.45 7.73
CA TRP A 147 11.60 -0.38 8.19
C TRP A 147 12.96 0.22 7.88
N LEU A 148 13.15 0.82 6.71
CA LEU A 148 14.43 1.45 6.35
C LEU A 148 14.78 2.60 7.31
N MET A 149 13.78 3.38 7.73
CA MET A 149 13.99 4.45 8.73
C MET A 149 14.47 3.91 10.09
N THR A 150 13.94 2.76 10.50
CA THR A 150 14.31 2.14 11.79
C THR A 150 15.62 1.37 11.70
N ALA A 151 15.87 0.66 10.58
CA ALA A 151 17.05 -0.19 10.41
C ALA A 151 18.32 0.57 10.01
N TYR A 152 18.17 1.76 9.44
CA TYR A 152 19.28 2.61 8.96
C TYR A 152 19.00 4.08 9.31
N PRO A 153 18.87 4.45 10.59
CA PRO A 153 18.49 5.81 11.00
C PRO A 153 19.48 6.87 10.51
N ASP A 154 20.76 6.56 10.55
CA ASP A 154 21.87 7.50 10.27
C ASP A 154 22.41 7.38 8.84
N ASP A 155 21.79 6.57 7.97
CA ASP A 155 22.20 6.39 6.57
C ASP A 155 21.17 6.98 5.60
N PRO A 156 21.29 8.27 5.18
CA PRO A 156 20.37 8.89 4.24
C PRO A 156 20.31 8.19 2.88
N GLN A 157 21.36 7.45 2.49
CA GLN A 157 21.38 6.72 1.22
C GLN A 157 20.44 5.51 1.25
N MET A 158 20.19 4.95 2.43
CA MET A 158 19.23 3.86 2.64
C MET A 158 17.80 4.35 2.88
N GLN A 159 17.56 5.66 2.97
CA GLN A 159 16.22 6.22 3.14
C GLN A 159 15.52 6.38 1.80
N VAL A 160 14.29 5.89 1.68
CA VAL A 160 13.48 6.05 0.47
C VAL A 160 11.99 6.09 0.82
N SER A 161 11.25 7.02 0.21
CA SER A 161 9.81 7.10 0.41
C SER A 161 9.08 5.93 -0.25
N HIS A 162 7.95 5.52 0.32
CA HIS A 162 7.09 4.47 -0.25
C HIS A 162 6.60 4.84 -1.65
N GLU A 163 6.37 6.14 -1.92
CA GLU A 163 5.94 6.62 -3.23
C GLU A 163 7.05 6.44 -4.28
N THR A 164 8.31 6.67 -3.92
CA THR A 164 9.45 6.40 -4.80
C THR A 164 9.56 4.92 -5.14
N ILE A 165 9.34 4.04 -4.15
CA ILE A 165 9.29 2.58 -4.40
C ILE A 165 8.15 2.24 -5.36
N TYR A 166 6.94 2.75 -5.12
CA TYR A 166 5.79 2.53 -6.02
C TYR A 166 6.07 3.01 -7.44
N ARG A 167 6.59 4.24 -7.58
CA ARG A 167 6.91 4.81 -8.90
C ARG A 167 7.96 3.99 -9.64
N THR A 168 8.95 3.50 -8.94
CA THR A 168 9.96 2.62 -9.53
C THR A 168 9.35 1.34 -10.05
N LEU A 169 8.50 0.68 -9.25
CA LEU A 169 7.83 -0.56 -9.62
C LEU A 169 6.93 -0.39 -10.86
N PHE A 170 6.19 0.71 -10.96
CA PHE A 170 5.18 0.90 -12.02
C PHE A 170 5.70 1.67 -13.23
N LEU A 171 6.62 2.62 -13.05
CA LEU A 171 7.05 3.53 -14.13
C LEU A 171 8.40 3.20 -14.74
N GLN A 172 9.33 2.69 -13.95
CA GLN A 172 10.75 2.63 -14.36
C GLN A 172 11.25 1.22 -14.68
N THR A 173 10.57 0.19 -14.16
CA THR A 173 10.94 -1.20 -14.45
C THR A 173 10.26 -1.69 -15.72
N ARG A 174 11.03 -2.13 -16.72
CA ARG A 174 10.55 -2.79 -17.94
C ARG A 174 10.89 -4.29 -17.88
N GLY A 175 10.06 -5.13 -18.48
CA GLY A 175 10.36 -6.56 -18.66
C GLY A 175 10.16 -7.44 -17.42
N ALA A 176 11.05 -8.41 -17.24
CA ALA A 176 10.94 -9.47 -16.23
C ALA A 176 10.94 -8.96 -14.79
N LEU A 177 11.80 -7.98 -14.47
CA LEU A 177 11.90 -7.41 -13.14
C LEU A 177 10.60 -6.71 -12.69
N LYS A 178 9.90 -6.03 -13.62
CA LYS A 178 8.58 -5.44 -13.33
C LYS A 178 7.56 -6.51 -12.97
N ARG A 179 7.51 -7.59 -13.74
CA ARG A 179 6.58 -8.71 -13.50
C ARG A 179 6.86 -9.38 -12.16
N GLU A 180 8.11 -9.69 -11.85
CA GLU A 180 8.51 -10.29 -10.57
C GLU A 180 8.13 -9.41 -9.38
N LEU A 181 8.46 -8.12 -9.41
CA LEU A 181 8.21 -7.22 -8.30
C LEU A 181 6.73 -6.84 -8.14
N THR A 182 5.96 -6.76 -9.22
CA THR A 182 4.50 -6.50 -9.17
C THR A 182 3.71 -7.73 -8.76
N ALA A 183 4.19 -8.95 -9.03
CA ALA A 183 3.58 -10.19 -8.57
C ALA A 183 3.48 -10.27 -7.04
N HIS A 184 4.33 -9.56 -6.31
CA HIS A 184 4.30 -9.49 -4.85
C HIS A 184 3.44 -8.36 -4.27
N LEU A 185 2.66 -7.64 -5.09
CA LEU A 185 1.70 -6.66 -4.62
C LEU A 185 0.44 -7.33 -4.04
N ARG A 186 -0.16 -6.72 -3.00
CA ARG A 186 -1.33 -7.26 -2.29
C ARG A 186 -2.53 -7.59 -3.20
N THR A 187 -2.70 -6.89 -4.30
CA THR A 187 -3.89 -7.01 -5.16
C THR A 187 -3.60 -7.40 -6.60
N PHE A 188 -2.37 -7.74 -6.98
CA PHE A 188 -1.96 -8.11 -8.36
C PHE A 188 -2.52 -7.20 -9.47
N ARG A 189 -2.97 -5.97 -9.12
CA ARG A 189 -3.63 -5.08 -10.06
C ARG A 189 -2.60 -4.22 -10.79
N PRO A 190 -2.71 -4.07 -12.11
CA PRO A 190 -1.82 -3.20 -12.89
C PRO A 190 -2.05 -1.71 -12.61
N ILE A 191 -3.20 -1.35 -12.01
CA ILE A 191 -3.62 0.02 -11.73
C ILE A 191 -3.95 0.21 -10.24
N ARG A 192 -3.39 1.25 -9.63
CA ARG A 192 -3.70 1.70 -8.26
C ARG A 192 -5.10 2.33 -8.22
N ARG A 193 -5.99 1.87 -7.31
CA ARG A 193 -7.29 2.50 -7.08
C ARG A 193 -7.22 3.59 -6.00
N SER A 194 -8.07 4.61 -6.13
CA SER A 194 -8.31 5.60 -5.09
C SER A 194 -8.94 4.97 -3.83
N LYS A 195 -8.65 5.53 -2.64
CA LYS A 195 -9.16 5.03 -1.34
C LYS A 195 -10.67 5.26 -1.12
N LYS A 196 -11.35 5.99 -2.00
CA LYS A 196 -12.75 6.46 -1.81
C LYS A 196 -13.83 5.48 -2.25
N SER A 197 -13.52 4.26 -2.71
CA SER A 197 -14.52 3.31 -3.24
C SER A 197 -14.76 2.17 -2.25
N ALA A 198 -15.82 2.23 -1.45
CA ALA A 198 -16.32 1.16 -0.56
C ALA A 198 -17.64 0.57 -1.06
N ARG A 199 -17.91 -0.72 -0.83
CA ARG A 199 -19.15 -1.44 -1.17
C ARG A 199 -19.80 -2.07 0.07
N PRO A 200 -21.15 -2.17 0.18
CA PRO A 200 -21.87 -2.76 1.31
C PRO A 200 -21.94 -4.30 1.26
N GLY A 201 -22.19 -4.95 2.40
CA GLY A 201 -22.12 -6.39 2.64
C GLY A 201 -23.46 -7.06 3.06
N HIS A 202 -23.49 -8.39 3.22
CA HIS A 202 -24.66 -9.27 3.37
C HIS A 202 -24.91 -9.78 4.80
N LYS A 203 -26.15 -10.28 5.07
CA LYS A 203 -26.77 -10.66 6.36
C LYS A 203 -26.42 -12.06 6.86
N ALA A 204 -26.42 -12.29 8.20
CA ALA A 204 -26.19 -13.58 8.88
C ALA A 204 -27.15 -13.80 10.08
N GLY A 205 -27.29 -15.06 10.56
CA GLY A 205 -28.30 -15.54 11.51
C GLY A 205 -27.92 -15.44 12.99
N GLN A 206 -28.82 -15.91 13.91
CA GLN A 206 -28.71 -15.78 15.39
C GLN A 206 -28.16 -17.04 16.08
N ILE A 207 -27.30 -16.86 17.12
CA ILE A 207 -26.79 -17.91 18.03
C ILE A 207 -27.53 -17.77 19.38
N ARG A 208 -27.84 -18.91 20.02
CA ARG A 208 -28.44 -18.94 21.38
C ARG A 208 -27.36 -18.70 22.43
N ASP A 209 -27.68 -17.98 23.50
CA ASP A 209 -26.83 -17.68 24.67
C ASP A 209 -25.53 -16.93 24.32
N ALA A 210 -25.52 -16.19 23.22
CA ALA A 210 -24.38 -15.39 22.81
C ALA A 210 -24.26 -14.15 23.71
N VAL A 211 -23.16 -14.02 24.44
CA VAL A 211 -22.82 -12.81 25.20
C VAL A 211 -22.49 -11.68 24.19
N SER A 212 -23.24 -10.57 24.30
CA SER A 212 -23.05 -9.44 23.38
C SER A 212 -21.69 -8.78 23.58
N ILE A 213 -21.14 -8.22 22.50
CA ILE A 213 -19.94 -7.39 22.55
C ILE A 213 -20.14 -6.16 23.48
N ALA A 214 -21.37 -5.73 23.69
CA ALA A 214 -21.70 -4.63 24.60
C ALA A 214 -21.37 -4.95 26.07
N GLU A 215 -21.36 -6.23 26.45
CA GLU A 215 -21.02 -6.72 27.80
C GLU A 215 -19.50 -6.88 28.00
N ARG A 216 -18.73 -6.64 26.95
CA ARG A 216 -17.27 -6.74 26.99
C ARG A 216 -16.69 -5.61 27.83
N PRO A 217 -15.66 -5.87 28.69
CA PRO A 217 -15.02 -4.84 29.49
C PRO A 217 -14.53 -3.67 28.64
N ALA A 218 -14.72 -2.43 29.12
CA ALA A 218 -14.30 -1.22 28.41
C ALA A 218 -12.78 -1.18 28.10
N SER A 219 -11.97 -1.84 28.93
CA SER A 219 -10.52 -2.02 28.70
C SER A 219 -10.16 -2.67 27.36
N VAL A 220 -11.11 -3.44 26.78
CA VAL A 220 -10.93 -4.09 25.47
C VAL A 220 -11.09 -3.11 24.32
N GLU A 221 -11.83 -2.01 24.49
CA GLU A 221 -12.10 -1.05 23.40
C GLU A 221 -10.86 -0.23 23.04
N ASP A 222 -10.10 0.20 24.02
CA ASP A 222 -8.94 1.07 23.83
C ASP A 222 -7.75 0.40 23.12
N ARG A 223 -7.80 -0.92 22.96
CA ARG A 223 -6.67 -1.70 22.41
C ARG A 223 -5.36 -1.41 23.15
N ALA A 224 -5.44 -0.99 24.40
CA ALA A 224 -4.30 -0.62 25.23
C ALA A 224 -3.75 -1.82 26.02
N ILE A 225 -4.59 -2.81 26.26
CA ILE A 225 -4.26 -3.98 27.08
C ILE A 225 -4.10 -5.22 26.17
N PRO A 226 -2.99 -5.97 26.26
CA PRO A 226 -2.82 -7.24 25.56
C PRO A 226 -3.74 -8.33 26.12
N GLY A 227 -3.95 -9.40 25.33
CA GLY A 227 -4.77 -10.55 25.74
C GLY A 227 -6.18 -10.58 25.15
N HIS A 228 -6.55 -9.57 24.34
CA HIS A 228 -7.87 -9.54 23.69
C HIS A 228 -7.74 -9.91 22.20
N TRP A 229 -8.37 -11.03 21.82
CA TRP A 229 -8.25 -11.61 20.49
C TRP A 229 -9.55 -11.48 19.68
N GLU A 230 -9.40 -11.35 18.37
CA GLU A 230 -10.48 -11.42 17.39
C GLU A 230 -10.31 -12.68 16.55
N GLY A 231 -11.38 -13.47 16.39
CA GLY A 231 -11.35 -14.71 15.62
C GLY A 231 -12.29 -14.66 14.41
N ASP A 232 -11.97 -15.45 13.37
CA ASP A 232 -12.75 -15.58 12.14
C ASP A 232 -12.36 -16.83 11.35
N LEU A 233 -13.18 -17.25 10.38
CA LEU A 233 -12.83 -18.28 9.41
C LEU A 233 -12.53 -17.68 8.04
N ILE A 234 -11.39 -18.02 7.46
CA ILE A 234 -11.11 -17.79 6.04
C ILE A 234 -11.62 -18.98 5.24
N GLN A 235 -12.62 -18.75 4.40
CA GLN A 235 -13.12 -19.75 3.46
C GLN A 235 -12.29 -19.79 2.16
N GLY A 236 -11.93 -21.01 1.75
CA GLY A 236 -11.34 -21.35 0.46
C GLY A 236 -12.35 -21.95 -0.52
N ALA A 237 -11.85 -22.61 -1.57
CA ALA A 237 -12.66 -23.46 -2.44
C ALA A 237 -13.08 -24.74 -1.70
N ASN A 238 -14.02 -25.47 -2.29
CA ASN A 238 -14.44 -26.80 -1.82
C ASN A 238 -14.82 -26.86 -0.33
N HIS A 239 -15.41 -25.74 0.21
CA HIS A 239 -15.78 -25.63 1.63
C HIS A 239 -14.63 -25.93 2.60
N THR A 240 -13.42 -25.48 2.26
CA THR A 240 -12.23 -25.61 3.11
C THR A 240 -12.01 -24.32 3.90
N PHE A 241 -11.46 -24.43 5.12
CA PHE A 241 -11.37 -23.32 6.05
C PHE A 241 -10.02 -23.27 6.78
N ILE A 242 -9.64 -22.06 7.20
CA ILE A 242 -8.56 -21.80 8.15
C ILE A 242 -9.12 -20.85 9.21
N ALA A 243 -8.99 -21.17 10.50
CA ALA A 243 -9.34 -20.24 11.55
C ALA A 243 -8.19 -19.24 11.76
N THR A 244 -8.55 -17.99 11.99
CA THR A 244 -7.62 -16.89 12.24
C THR A 244 -7.89 -16.32 13.62
N LEU A 245 -6.85 -16.20 14.43
CA LEU A 245 -6.88 -15.49 15.70
C LEU A 245 -5.94 -14.29 15.59
N VAL A 246 -6.43 -13.10 15.89
CA VAL A 246 -5.65 -11.86 15.81
C VAL A 246 -5.71 -11.14 17.15
N GLU A 247 -4.56 -10.96 17.79
CA GLU A 247 -4.46 -10.20 19.02
C GLU A 247 -4.60 -8.69 18.70
N ARG A 248 -5.44 -7.99 19.47
CA ARG A 248 -5.90 -6.63 19.14
C ARG A 248 -4.85 -5.55 19.36
N TRP A 249 -4.02 -5.68 20.38
CA TRP A 249 -2.97 -4.71 20.72
C TRP A 249 -1.76 -4.86 19.81
N SER A 250 -1.16 -6.05 19.76
CA SER A 250 0.05 -6.34 19.00
C SER A 250 -0.18 -6.57 17.50
N ARG A 251 -1.43 -6.84 17.09
CA ARG A 251 -1.78 -7.32 15.74
C ARG A 251 -1.15 -8.66 15.38
N TYR A 252 -0.74 -9.42 16.37
CA TYR A 252 -0.19 -10.75 16.19
C TYR A 252 -1.27 -11.67 15.62
N VAL A 253 -0.90 -12.48 14.63
CA VAL A 253 -1.81 -13.44 14.00
C VAL A 253 -1.36 -14.86 14.31
N HIS A 254 -2.33 -15.68 14.71
CA HIS A 254 -2.21 -17.12 14.79
C HIS A 254 -3.18 -17.77 13.81
N LEU A 255 -2.73 -18.78 13.08
CA LEU A 255 -3.54 -19.50 12.08
C LEU A 255 -3.74 -20.94 12.56
N VAL A 256 -4.98 -21.40 12.50
CA VAL A 256 -5.36 -22.73 12.99
C VAL A 256 -5.94 -23.53 11.84
N ARG A 257 -5.39 -24.72 11.60
CA ARG A 257 -5.94 -25.66 10.65
C ARG A 257 -7.25 -26.22 11.16
N VAL A 258 -8.31 -26.09 10.37
CA VAL A 258 -9.61 -26.72 10.61
C VAL A 258 -10.02 -27.54 9.38
N THR A 259 -10.64 -28.70 9.58
CA THR A 259 -11.04 -29.62 8.50
C THR A 259 -12.45 -29.34 8.00
N SER A 260 -13.29 -28.71 8.79
CA SER A 260 -14.62 -28.25 8.42
C SER A 260 -15.02 -27.03 9.23
N LYS A 261 -16.17 -26.41 8.91
CA LYS A 261 -16.76 -25.33 9.70
C LYS A 261 -17.71 -25.82 10.80
N GLU A 262 -17.78 -27.11 11.03
CA GLU A 262 -18.61 -27.68 12.09
C GLU A 262 -18.13 -27.22 13.46
N THR A 263 -19.07 -26.88 14.33
CA THR A 263 -18.81 -26.29 15.65
C THR A 263 -17.82 -27.10 16.47
N ASP A 264 -17.98 -28.42 16.51
CA ASP A 264 -17.11 -29.32 17.31
C ASP A 264 -15.67 -29.34 16.78
N VAL A 265 -15.51 -29.33 15.45
CA VAL A 265 -14.20 -29.32 14.79
C VAL A 265 -13.48 -28.01 15.06
N VAL A 266 -14.16 -26.87 14.85
CA VAL A 266 -13.59 -25.54 15.05
C VAL A 266 -13.26 -25.33 16.53
N THR A 267 -14.22 -25.59 17.44
CA THR A 267 -14.02 -25.42 18.88
C THR A 267 -12.87 -26.28 19.41
N SER A 268 -12.80 -27.55 19.01
CA SER A 268 -11.72 -28.46 19.45
C SER A 268 -10.36 -28.06 18.92
N ALA A 269 -10.28 -27.54 17.67
CA ALA A 269 -9.03 -27.02 17.11
C ALA A 269 -8.56 -25.75 17.83
N LEU A 270 -9.48 -24.82 18.12
CA LEU A 270 -9.18 -23.61 18.86
C LEU A 270 -8.72 -23.89 20.29
N ILE A 271 -9.39 -24.81 21.03
CA ILE A 271 -8.98 -25.22 22.38
C ILE A 271 -7.53 -25.70 22.38
N ARG A 272 -7.17 -26.61 21.47
CA ARG A 272 -5.80 -27.15 21.39
C ARG A 272 -4.75 -26.07 21.13
N GLU A 273 -5.06 -25.11 20.29
CA GLU A 273 -4.10 -24.06 19.93
C GLU A 273 -4.01 -23.01 21.04
N VAL A 274 -5.12 -22.65 21.67
CA VAL A 274 -5.13 -21.71 22.80
C VAL A 274 -4.37 -22.26 24.00
N GLN A 275 -4.54 -23.55 24.32
CA GLN A 275 -3.80 -24.22 25.42
C GLN A 275 -2.27 -24.30 25.19
N ARG A 276 -1.79 -24.10 23.96
CA ARG A 276 -0.37 -24.00 23.62
C ARG A 276 0.21 -22.61 23.83
N LEU A 277 -0.63 -21.59 23.95
CA LEU A 277 -0.18 -20.23 24.22
C LEU A 277 0.23 -20.10 25.70
N PRO A 278 1.19 -19.23 26.01
CA PRO A 278 1.53 -18.93 27.41
C PRO A 278 0.29 -18.51 28.19
N ALA A 279 0.20 -18.95 29.44
CA ALA A 279 -0.92 -18.58 30.33
C ALA A 279 -1.03 -17.05 30.44
N GLY A 280 -2.24 -16.53 30.46
CA GLY A 280 -2.50 -15.08 30.53
C GLY A 280 -2.39 -14.32 29.21
N LEU A 281 -1.91 -14.96 28.13
CA LEU A 281 -1.76 -14.28 26.82
C LEU A 281 -3.09 -14.11 26.10
N ILE A 282 -4.13 -14.84 26.48
CA ILE A 282 -5.48 -14.72 25.96
C ILE A 282 -6.49 -14.65 27.12
N ALA A 283 -7.14 -13.51 27.23
CA ALA A 283 -8.19 -13.27 28.24
C ALA A 283 -9.59 -13.31 27.63
N THR A 284 -9.74 -12.77 26.42
CA THR A 284 -11.03 -12.76 25.72
C THR A 284 -10.88 -13.08 24.24
N LEU A 285 -11.90 -13.73 23.68
CA LEU A 285 -12.04 -13.97 22.25
C LEU A 285 -13.32 -13.32 21.73
N THR A 286 -13.21 -12.46 20.73
CA THR A 286 -14.35 -11.89 20.03
C THR A 286 -14.55 -12.63 18.70
N TRP A 287 -15.74 -13.16 18.47
CA TRP A 287 -16.11 -13.89 17.25
C TRP A 287 -17.31 -13.24 16.55
N ASP A 288 -17.58 -13.59 15.29
CA ASP A 288 -18.88 -13.24 14.73
C ASP A 288 -19.97 -14.19 15.20
N ARG A 289 -21.23 -13.90 14.82
CA ARG A 289 -22.35 -14.78 15.13
C ARG A 289 -22.44 -15.95 14.14
N GLY A 290 -21.31 -16.53 13.74
CA GLY A 290 -21.27 -17.73 12.91
C GLY A 290 -21.55 -18.99 13.74
N HIS A 291 -22.33 -19.92 13.20
CA HIS A 291 -22.69 -21.19 13.87
C HIS A 291 -21.48 -22.05 14.27
N GLU A 292 -20.31 -21.78 13.67
CA GLU A 292 -19.06 -22.49 13.97
C GLU A 292 -18.56 -22.30 15.41
N MET A 293 -19.06 -21.29 16.13
CA MET A 293 -18.77 -21.06 17.55
C MET A 293 -20.01 -21.27 18.45
N ALA A 294 -21.01 -22.04 18.01
CA ALA A 294 -22.19 -22.33 18.83
C ALA A 294 -21.85 -23.06 20.15
N HIS A 295 -20.75 -23.84 20.19
CA HIS A 295 -20.25 -24.49 21.42
C HIS A 295 -19.21 -23.63 22.17
N HIS A 296 -19.36 -22.29 22.16
CA HIS A 296 -18.48 -21.35 22.85
C HIS A 296 -18.37 -21.60 24.37
N VAL A 297 -19.44 -22.09 25.00
CA VAL A 297 -19.42 -22.47 26.43
C VAL A 297 -18.39 -23.57 26.71
N ARG A 298 -18.32 -24.61 25.85
CA ARG A 298 -17.30 -25.66 25.91
C ARG A 298 -15.89 -25.10 25.77
N PHE A 299 -15.71 -24.11 24.87
CA PHE A 299 -14.42 -23.42 24.67
C PHE A 299 -14.03 -22.67 25.96
N THR A 300 -14.94 -21.87 26.51
CA THR A 300 -14.71 -21.10 27.76
C THR A 300 -14.35 -22.03 28.93
N VAL A 301 -15.10 -23.11 29.13
CA VAL A 301 -14.82 -24.08 30.20
C VAL A 301 -13.43 -24.72 30.04
N ALA A 302 -13.01 -25.01 28.80
CA ALA A 302 -11.75 -25.69 28.54
C ALA A 302 -10.52 -24.76 28.57
N THR A 303 -10.69 -23.46 28.39
CA THR A 303 -9.57 -22.49 28.19
C THR A 303 -9.57 -21.36 29.21
N ASP A 304 -10.61 -21.18 30.00
CA ASP A 304 -10.87 -20.01 30.88
C ASP A 304 -10.89 -18.67 30.12
N VAL A 305 -11.22 -18.70 28.81
CA VAL A 305 -11.28 -17.53 27.93
C VAL A 305 -12.73 -17.14 27.67
N ALA A 306 -13.11 -15.92 28.03
CA ALA A 306 -14.45 -15.40 27.79
C ALA A 306 -14.66 -15.13 26.28
N VAL A 307 -15.78 -15.59 25.72
CA VAL A 307 -16.16 -15.40 24.32
C VAL A 307 -17.26 -14.35 24.18
N TYR A 308 -17.04 -13.35 23.35
CA TYR A 308 -17.99 -12.30 23.03
C TYR A 308 -18.35 -12.33 21.54
N PHE A 309 -19.62 -12.03 21.24
CA PHE A 309 -20.12 -12.04 19.87
C PHE A 309 -20.42 -10.62 19.37
N CYS A 310 -19.96 -10.33 18.17
CA CYS A 310 -20.23 -9.04 17.51
C CYS A 310 -21.71 -8.84 17.25
N ASP A 311 -22.13 -7.57 17.23
CA ASP A 311 -23.49 -7.23 16.83
C ASP A 311 -23.71 -7.58 15.35
N PRO A 312 -24.96 -7.93 14.97
CA PRO A 312 -25.30 -8.13 13.57
C PRO A 312 -24.93 -6.90 12.73
N HIS A 313 -24.34 -7.13 11.56
CA HIS A 313 -23.93 -6.08 10.61
C HIS A 313 -22.89 -5.08 11.10
N SER A 314 -22.10 -5.41 12.12
CA SER A 314 -21.08 -4.54 12.71
C SER A 314 -19.63 -5.01 12.44
N PRO A 315 -19.18 -5.10 11.16
CA PRO A 315 -17.85 -5.62 10.82
C PRO A 315 -16.72 -4.76 11.42
N TRP A 316 -16.95 -3.47 11.68
CA TRP A 316 -15.96 -2.59 12.33
C TRP A 316 -15.54 -3.02 13.73
N GLN A 317 -16.37 -3.81 14.42
CA GLN A 317 -16.07 -4.36 15.74
C GLN A 317 -14.91 -5.38 15.70
N ARG A 318 -14.61 -5.96 14.51
CA ARG A 318 -13.48 -6.87 14.25
C ARG A 318 -12.51 -6.34 13.20
N GLY A 319 -12.25 -5.05 13.20
CA GLY A 319 -11.42 -4.40 12.20
C GLY A 319 -9.97 -4.91 12.14
N SER A 320 -9.44 -5.49 13.22
CA SER A 320 -8.09 -6.10 13.23
C SER A 320 -8.06 -7.38 12.42
N ASN A 321 -9.08 -8.22 12.59
CA ASN A 321 -9.20 -9.49 11.89
C ASN A 321 -9.50 -9.26 10.39
N GLU A 322 -10.46 -8.41 10.06
CA GLU A 322 -10.79 -8.08 8.66
C GLU A 322 -9.55 -7.58 7.88
N ASN A 323 -8.78 -6.68 8.46
CA ASN A 323 -7.54 -6.20 7.84
C ASN A 323 -6.51 -7.34 7.67
N THR A 324 -6.38 -8.21 8.66
CA THR A 324 -5.46 -9.36 8.63
C THR A 324 -5.90 -10.39 7.60
N ASN A 325 -7.20 -10.71 7.53
CA ASN A 325 -7.76 -11.58 6.50
C ASN A 325 -7.50 -11.03 5.09
N GLY A 326 -7.61 -9.71 4.92
CA GLY A 326 -7.20 -9.05 3.68
C GLY A 326 -5.71 -9.22 3.34
N LEU A 327 -4.80 -9.32 4.32
CA LEU A 327 -3.39 -9.61 4.10
C LEU A 327 -3.16 -11.10 3.80
N LEU A 328 -3.88 -11.98 4.48
CA LEU A 328 -3.81 -13.43 4.27
C LEU A 328 -4.22 -13.84 2.86
N ARG A 329 -5.06 -13.04 2.17
CA ARG A 329 -5.41 -13.26 0.76
C ARG A 329 -4.22 -13.13 -0.22
N GLN A 330 -3.06 -12.66 0.22
CA GLN A 330 -1.81 -12.75 -0.55
C GLN A 330 -1.24 -14.18 -0.58
N TYR A 331 -1.53 -14.99 0.44
CA TYR A 331 -1.07 -16.37 0.59
C TYR A 331 -2.17 -17.36 0.20
N PHE A 332 -3.40 -17.00 0.51
CA PHE A 332 -4.62 -17.79 0.28
C PHE A 332 -5.58 -16.99 -0.61
N PRO A 333 -5.34 -16.87 -1.93
CA PRO A 333 -6.26 -16.21 -2.85
C PRO A 333 -7.67 -16.80 -2.75
N LYS A 334 -8.70 -16.00 -3.07
CA LYS A 334 -10.07 -16.52 -3.14
C LYS A 334 -10.13 -17.64 -4.19
N GLY A 335 -10.83 -18.73 -3.86
CA GLY A 335 -10.91 -19.90 -4.73
C GLY A 335 -9.74 -20.89 -4.60
N THR A 336 -8.79 -20.66 -3.67
CA THR A 336 -7.75 -21.66 -3.34
C THR A 336 -8.35 -22.74 -2.44
N ASP A 337 -8.06 -24.01 -2.72
CA ASP A 337 -8.35 -25.11 -1.80
C ASP A 337 -7.38 -25.05 -0.61
N LEU A 338 -7.91 -24.99 0.61
CA LEU A 338 -7.14 -24.85 1.84
C LEU A 338 -6.87 -26.19 2.52
N SER A 339 -7.47 -27.29 2.07
CA SER A 339 -7.35 -28.62 2.71
C SER A 339 -5.92 -29.16 2.72
N GLY A 340 -5.15 -28.85 1.68
CA GLY A 340 -3.76 -29.30 1.52
C GLY A 340 -2.74 -28.60 2.44
N TYR A 341 -3.13 -27.55 3.17
CA TYR A 341 -2.20 -26.83 4.06
C TYR A 341 -2.05 -27.54 5.39
N THR A 342 -0.81 -27.84 5.75
CA THR A 342 -0.45 -28.35 7.08
C THR A 342 -0.38 -27.22 8.10
N GLN A 343 -0.53 -27.53 9.41
CA GLN A 343 -0.35 -26.52 10.48
C GLN A 343 1.03 -25.84 10.37
N ARG A 344 2.10 -26.60 10.11
CA ARG A 344 3.47 -26.06 9.92
C ARG A 344 3.55 -25.00 8.80
N GLN A 345 2.81 -25.20 7.71
CA GLN A 345 2.76 -24.20 6.61
C GLN A 345 1.96 -22.96 7.02
N LEU A 346 0.87 -23.13 7.77
CA LEU A 346 0.11 -22.01 8.33
C LEU A 346 0.97 -21.19 9.30
N ASP A 347 1.71 -21.86 10.18
CA ASP A 347 2.64 -21.20 11.12
C ASP A 347 3.74 -20.43 10.38
N ALA A 348 4.23 -20.94 9.25
CA ALA A 348 5.20 -20.23 8.43
C ALA A 348 4.61 -18.95 7.82
N VAL A 349 3.36 -18.98 7.37
CA VAL A 349 2.64 -17.78 6.89
C VAL A 349 2.41 -16.79 8.03
N ALA A 350 1.94 -17.26 9.19
CA ALA A 350 1.74 -16.43 10.37
C ALA A 350 3.05 -15.73 10.78
N ARG A 351 4.18 -16.46 10.87
CA ARG A 351 5.50 -15.89 11.14
C ARG A 351 5.89 -14.81 10.14
N GLN A 352 5.63 -15.01 8.84
CA GLN A 352 5.90 -13.98 7.83
C GLN A 352 5.10 -12.71 8.08
N LEU A 353 3.82 -12.82 8.46
CA LEU A 353 2.97 -11.67 8.77
C LEU A 353 3.40 -10.98 10.07
N ASN A 354 3.73 -11.76 11.10
CA ASN A 354 4.12 -11.27 12.42
C ASN A 354 5.51 -10.59 12.44
N THR A 355 6.33 -10.83 11.42
CA THR A 355 7.63 -10.14 11.25
C THR A 355 7.56 -8.90 10.35
N ARG A 356 6.38 -8.53 9.83
CA ARG A 356 6.21 -7.31 9.03
C ARG A 356 5.94 -6.11 9.93
N PRO A 357 6.67 -5.00 9.81
CA PRO A 357 6.39 -3.78 10.58
C PRO A 357 5.01 -3.23 10.25
N ARG A 358 4.36 -2.63 11.24
CA ARG A 358 3.04 -2.01 11.10
C ARG A 358 3.13 -0.52 11.41
N GLN A 359 2.58 0.30 10.53
CA GLN A 359 2.52 1.75 10.78
C GLN A 359 1.75 2.07 12.07
N THR A 360 0.66 1.34 12.34
CA THR A 360 -0.15 1.48 13.55
C THR A 360 0.57 1.09 14.84
N LEU A 361 1.71 0.42 14.74
CA LEU A 361 2.59 0.03 15.85
C LEU A 361 3.90 0.84 15.85
N GLY A 362 3.92 2.03 15.27
CA GLY A 362 5.15 2.81 15.16
C GLY A 362 6.28 2.11 14.40
N TRP A 363 5.95 1.29 13.41
CA TRP A 363 6.85 0.45 12.63
C TRP A 363 7.47 -0.73 13.39
N LYS A 364 7.03 -1.01 14.62
CA LYS A 364 7.34 -2.27 15.29
C LYS A 364 6.61 -3.44 14.59
N THR A 365 7.12 -4.66 14.82
CA THR A 365 6.49 -5.88 14.30
C THR A 365 5.49 -6.44 15.30
N PRO A 366 4.41 -7.12 14.85
CA PRO A 366 3.49 -7.83 15.75
C PRO A 366 4.20 -8.77 16.73
N ALA A 367 5.22 -9.50 16.27
CA ALA A 367 5.99 -10.40 17.12
C ALA A 367 6.74 -9.65 18.23
N ALA A 368 7.38 -8.50 17.92
CA ALA A 368 8.06 -7.71 18.94
C ALA A 368 7.07 -7.15 19.97
N MET A 369 5.92 -6.65 19.51
CA MET A 369 4.87 -6.17 20.41
C MET A 369 4.36 -7.27 21.34
N LEU A 370 4.09 -8.48 20.82
CA LEU A 370 3.63 -9.59 21.66
C LEU A 370 4.68 -9.99 22.72
N LEU A 371 5.97 -9.98 22.36
CA LEU A 371 7.06 -10.24 23.31
C LEU A 371 7.12 -9.16 24.41
N GLU A 372 6.91 -7.89 24.07
CA GLU A 372 6.80 -6.80 25.05
C GLU A 372 5.63 -7.06 26.04
N ALA A 373 4.48 -7.54 25.53
CA ALA A 373 3.34 -7.88 26.38
C ALA A 373 3.67 -9.01 27.36
N VAL A 374 4.29 -10.09 26.89
CA VAL A 374 4.70 -11.24 27.74
C VAL A 374 5.67 -10.79 28.81
N ALA A 375 6.62 -9.91 28.49
CA ALA A 375 7.60 -9.40 29.45
C ALA A 375 7.02 -8.48 30.53
N THR A 376 5.85 -7.88 30.28
CA THR A 376 5.16 -7.00 31.25
C THR A 376 4.13 -7.73 32.10
N THR A 377 3.71 -8.93 31.73
CA THR A 377 2.71 -9.75 32.45
C THR A 377 3.33 -10.87 33.28
N GLY A 378 4.61 -11.15 33.16
CA GLY A 378 5.39 -12.07 33.98
C GLY A 378 6.27 -11.34 34.95
#